data_248337e62415838743080e58c1505ea7
#
_entry.id   248337e62415838743080e58c1505ea7
#
_cell.length_a   1.000
_cell.length_b   1.000
_cell.length_c   1.000
_cell.angle_alpha   90.00
_cell.angle_beta   90.00
_cell.angle_gamma   90.00
#
_symmetry.space_group_name_H-M   'P 1'
#
loop_
_entity.id
_entity.type
_entity.pdbx_description
1 polymer ?
#
loop_
_entity_poly.entity_id
_entity_poly.type
_entity_poly.pdbx_seq_one_letter_code
_entity_poly.pdbx_strand_id
1 'polypeptide(L)'
;EVVLANLVLWNRNQSKQPAGVTASFYPDPKFDRETPTLSKPYGSGLASVDEIKDYLQQLVVRSPGLAYMENIGVTKQGRTIPVLYLGTPDKKKVRVWIQAALHGNEPAGAEAVCMLVRYLLCEKEGRELLNHIAVALVPIANVDGYAIQQRRSADGYDLNRDQSKLEDAVTLLLKQSYQQWNPDVAL
;
A
#
# COMPACT_ATOMS: atom_id res chain seq x y z
N GLU A 1 -1.17 2.40 -10.50
CA GLU A 1 -2.11 1.31 -10.08
C GLU A 1 -2.06 0.11 -11.02
N VAL A 2 -2.09 0.31 -12.35
CA VAL A 2 -2.15 -0.79 -13.34
C VAL A 2 -0.90 -1.69 -13.29
N VAL A 3 0.29 -1.14 -13.10
CA VAL A 3 1.55 -1.91 -13.11
C VAL A 3 1.68 -2.79 -11.86
N LEU A 4 1.35 -2.27 -10.68
CA LEU A 4 1.45 -3.01 -9.42
C LEU A 4 0.30 -4.04 -9.27
N ALA A 5 -0.92 -3.70 -9.70
CA ALA A 5 -2.03 -4.64 -9.76
C ALA A 5 -1.74 -5.80 -10.72
N ASN A 6 -1.13 -5.52 -11.87
CA ASN A 6 -0.73 -6.55 -12.82
C ASN A 6 0.36 -7.48 -12.28
N LEU A 7 1.27 -7.00 -11.43
CA LEU A 7 2.28 -7.84 -10.78
C LEU A 7 1.65 -8.90 -9.83
N VAL A 8 0.66 -8.52 -9.05
CA VAL A 8 -0.05 -9.44 -8.14
C VAL A 8 -0.91 -10.45 -8.93
N LEU A 9 -1.66 -9.98 -9.92
CA LEU A 9 -2.49 -10.85 -10.79
C LEU A 9 -1.63 -11.77 -11.66
N TRP A 10 -0.49 -11.27 -12.15
CA TRP A 10 0.43 -12.04 -12.96
C TRP A 10 1.04 -13.22 -12.19
N ASN A 11 1.40 -13.02 -10.92
CA ASN A 11 1.95 -14.09 -10.09
C ASN A 11 0.95 -15.24 -9.87
N ARG A 12 -0.35 -14.96 -9.78
CA ARG A 12 -1.41 -15.98 -9.64
C ARG A 12 -1.71 -16.74 -10.95
N ASN A 13 -1.37 -16.16 -12.10
CA ASN A 13 -1.70 -16.70 -13.41
C ASN A 13 -0.49 -17.19 -14.21
N GLN A 14 0.68 -17.33 -13.60
CA GLN A 14 1.90 -17.77 -14.32
C GLN A 14 1.73 -19.06 -15.14
N SER A 15 0.90 -19.97 -14.67
CA SER A 15 0.63 -21.24 -15.37
C SER A 15 -0.20 -21.09 -16.68
N LYS A 16 -0.73 -19.90 -16.96
CA LYS A 16 -1.64 -19.65 -18.10
C LYS A 16 -1.10 -18.65 -19.14
N GLN A 17 0.09 -18.08 -18.90
CA GLN A 17 0.71 -17.13 -19.84
C GLN A 17 1.61 -17.86 -20.83
N PRO A 18 1.60 -17.50 -22.14
CA PRO A 18 2.57 -18.06 -23.08
C PRO A 18 3.98 -17.72 -22.64
N ALA A 19 4.82 -18.76 -22.48
CA ALA A 19 6.23 -18.57 -22.20
C ALA A 19 6.89 -17.81 -23.36
N GLY A 20 7.62 -16.74 -23.08
CA GLY A 20 8.52 -16.11 -24.03
C GLY A 20 8.38 -14.60 -24.15
N VAL A 21 7.33 -14.09 -24.80
CA VAL A 21 7.25 -12.65 -25.12
C VAL A 21 6.95 -11.80 -23.89
N THR A 22 6.02 -12.22 -23.06
CA THR A 22 5.60 -11.46 -21.87
C THR A 22 6.71 -11.43 -20.81
N ALA A 23 7.44 -12.52 -20.63
CA ALA A 23 8.53 -12.61 -19.65
C ALA A 23 9.74 -11.71 -20.00
N SER A 24 9.95 -11.36 -21.28
CA SER A 24 11.00 -10.43 -21.67
C SER A 24 10.69 -8.99 -21.32
N PHE A 25 9.40 -8.61 -21.32
CA PHE A 25 8.93 -7.27 -20.92
C PHE A 25 8.65 -7.14 -19.42
N TYR A 26 8.31 -8.26 -18.78
CA TYR A 26 7.96 -8.32 -17.35
C TYR A 26 8.75 -9.46 -16.69
N PRO A 27 10.06 -9.31 -16.51
CA PRO A 27 10.87 -10.34 -15.86
C PRO A 27 10.39 -10.57 -14.42
N ASP A 28 10.56 -11.81 -13.97
CA ASP A 28 10.29 -12.13 -12.56
C ASP A 28 11.11 -11.22 -11.64
N PRO A 29 10.48 -10.55 -10.69
CA PRO A 29 11.20 -9.78 -9.70
C PRO A 29 12.12 -10.71 -8.90
N LYS A 30 13.37 -10.30 -8.72
CA LYS A 30 14.40 -11.05 -8.00
C LYS A 30 14.36 -10.81 -6.48
N PHE A 31 13.18 -10.61 -5.91
CA PHE A 31 12.97 -10.42 -4.49
C PHE A 31 11.80 -11.26 -3.99
N ASP A 32 11.76 -11.46 -2.67
CA ASP A 32 10.68 -12.19 -2.03
C ASP A 32 9.36 -11.43 -2.15
N ARG A 33 8.34 -12.11 -2.69
CA ARG A 33 7.01 -11.58 -2.99
C ARG A 33 5.95 -11.98 -1.97
N GLU A 34 6.38 -12.49 -0.82
CA GLU A 34 5.45 -12.88 0.23
C GLU A 34 4.60 -11.69 0.70
N THR A 35 3.29 -11.87 0.69
CA THR A 35 2.30 -10.94 1.24
C THR A 35 1.29 -11.71 2.09
N PRO A 36 0.48 -11.05 2.91
CA PRO A 36 -0.53 -11.73 3.72
C PRO A 36 -1.47 -12.61 2.89
N THR A 37 -1.90 -12.16 1.73
CA THR A 37 -2.77 -12.95 0.84
C THR A 37 -2.02 -14.11 0.17
N LEU A 38 -0.78 -13.89 -0.30
CA LEU A 38 0.00 -14.93 -0.98
C LEU A 38 0.46 -16.02 -0.02
N SER A 39 0.58 -15.71 1.27
CA SER A 39 0.92 -16.67 2.32
C SER A 39 -0.25 -17.57 2.72
N LYS A 40 -1.47 -17.24 2.31
CA LYS A 40 -2.65 -18.06 2.59
C LYS A 40 -2.77 -19.24 1.63
N PRO A 41 -3.40 -20.35 2.06
CA PRO A 41 -3.78 -21.42 1.16
C PRO A 41 -4.63 -20.91 -0.01
N TYR A 42 -4.44 -21.49 -1.19
CA TYR A 42 -5.25 -21.13 -2.36
C TYR A 42 -6.75 -21.26 -2.07
N GLY A 43 -7.50 -20.24 -2.40
CA GLY A 43 -8.96 -20.17 -2.16
C GLY A 43 -9.38 -19.63 -0.80
N SER A 44 -8.43 -19.31 0.10
CA SER A 44 -8.75 -18.74 1.44
C SER A 44 -9.19 -17.27 1.42
N GLY A 45 -9.30 -16.67 0.23
CA GLY A 45 -9.67 -15.27 0.08
C GLY A 45 -8.51 -14.29 0.25
N LEU A 46 -8.85 -13.01 0.26
CA LEU A 46 -7.91 -11.91 0.42
C LEU A 46 -7.52 -11.71 1.89
N ALA A 47 -6.41 -11.03 2.12
CA ALA A 47 -6.06 -10.58 3.45
C ALA A 47 -7.06 -9.53 3.95
N SER A 48 -7.43 -9.62 5.21
CA SER A 48 -8.24 -8.61 5.90
C SER A 48 -7.42 -7.35 6.19
N VAL A 49 -8.12 -6.26 6.59
CA VAL A 49 -7.48 -5.02 7.04
C VAL A 49 -6.46 -5.30 8.15
N ASP A 50 -6.85 -6.12 9.14
CA ASP A 50 -6.01 -6.41 10.30
C ASP A 50 -4.80 -7.27 9.91
N GLU A 51 -4.97 -8.29 9.05
CA GLU A 51 -3.84 -9.10 8.56
C GLU A 51 -2.80 -8.27 7.80
N ILE A 52 -3.24 -7.32 6.97
CA ILE A 52 -2.33 -6.39 6.26
C ILE A 52 -1.63 -5.48 7.26
N LYS A 53 -2.36 -4.90 8.21
CA LYS A 53 -1.81 -4.03 9.24
C LYS A 53 -0.77 -4.75 10.10
N ASP A 54 -1.09 -5.96 10.56
CA ASP A 54 -0.19 -6.77 11.40
C ASP A 54 1.08 -7.17 10.64
N TYR A 55 0.95 -7.56 9.37
CA TYR A 55 2.09 -7.86 8.52
C TYR A 55 3.03 -6.66 8.38
N LEU A 56 2.47 -5.49 8.07
CA LEU A 56 3.25 -4.26 7.91
C LEU A 56 3.89 -3.83 9.23
N GLN A 57 3.17 -3.95 10.35
CA GLN A 57 3.70 -3.67 11.69
C GLN A 57 4.88 -4.58 12.04
N GLN A 58 4.83 -5.87 11.66
CA GLN A 58 5.96 -6.78 11.87
C GLN A 58 7.19 -6.36 11.07
N LEU A 59 7.03 -5.91 9.82
CA LEU A 59 8.15 -5.40 9.01
C LEU A 59 8.77 -4.14 9.63
N VAL A 60 7.94 -3.24 10.13
CA VAL A 60 8.38 -2.01 10.83
C VAL A 60 9.18 -2.35 12.08
N VAL A 61 8.67 -3.25 12.92
CA VAL A 61 9.36 -3.68 14.17
C VAL A 61 10.73 -4.32 13.89
N ARG A 62 10.84 -5.06 12.76
CA ARG A 62 12.12 -5.67 12.34
C ARG A 62 13.09 -4.68 11.68
N SER A 63 12.67 -3.44 11.46
CA SER A 63 13.45 -2.42 10.74
C SER A 63 13.60 -1.13 11.55
N PRO A 64 14.15 -1.21 12.79
CA PRO A 64 14.25 -0.07 13.68
C PRO A 64 15.11 1.04 13.07
N GLY A 65 14.63 2.28 13.18
CA GLY A 65 15.30 3.45 12.61
C GLY A 65 15.13 3.66 11.11
N LEU A 66 14.56 2.68 10.37
CA LEU A 66 14.27 2.81 8.95
C LEU A 66 12.80 3.09 8.67
N ALA A 67 11.90 2.65 9.54
CA ALA A 67 10.47 2.79 9.35
C ALA A 67 9.73 3.00 10.67
N TYR A 68 8.59 3.66 10.59
CA TYR A 68 7.59 3.70 11.65
C TYR A 68 6.18 3.74 11.05
N MET A 69 5.19 3.43 11.87
CA MET A 69 3.78 3.45 11.47
C MET A 69 2.98 4.32 12.44
N GLU A 70 2.13 5.15 11.90
CA GLU A 70 1.23 6.05 12.61
C GLU A 70 -0.23 5.81 12.19
N ASN A 71 -1.17 6.07 13.07
CA ASN A 71 -2.59 6.14 12.71
C ASN A 71 -2.99 7.60 12.55
N ILE A 72 -3.42 7.99 11.37
CA ILE A 72 -3.83 9.37 11.06
C ILE A 72 -5.25 9.70 11.50
N GLY A 73 -6.03 8.70 11.90
CA GLY A 73 -7.37 8.87 12.41
C GLY A 73 -8.12 7.55 12.52
N VAL A 74 -9.38 7.69 12.93
CA VAL A 74 -10.32 6.57 13.10
C VAL A 74 -11.55 6.84 12.25
N THR A 75 -12.00 5.84 11.52
CA THR A 75 -13.20 5.92 10.70
C THR A 75 -14.47 5.87 11.55
N LYS A 76 -15.60 6.15 10.95
CA LYS A 76 -16.93 6.03 11.58
C LYS A 76 -17.22 4.62 12.09
N GLN A 77 -16.64 3.59 11.48
CA GLN A 77 -16.78 2.19 11.91
C GLN A 77 -15.73 1.78 12.96
N GLY A 78 -14.96 2.73 13.51
CA GLY A 78 -13.97 2.49 14.54
C GLY A 78 -12.64 1.91 14.04
N ARG A 79 -12.40 1.86 12.72
CA ARG A 79 -11.13 1.35 12.16
C ARG A 79 -10.10 2.46 12.06
N THR A 80 -8.85 2.14 12.41
CA THR A 80 -7.73 3.07 12.27
C THR A 80 -7.23 3.10 10.83
N ILE A 81 -6.75 4.27 10.38
CA ILE A 81 -6.12 4.47 9.07
C ILE A 81 -4.61 4.56 9.28
N PRO A 82 -3.84 3.49 9.00
CA PRO A 82 -2.39 3.51 9.17
C PRO A 82 -1.69 4.21 7.99
N VAL A 83 -0.64 4.94 8.32
CA VAL A 83 0.37 5.43 7.36
C VAL A 83 1.72 4.91 7.80
N LEU A 84 2.47 4.35 6.86
CA LEU A 84 3.84 3.91 7.06
C LEU A 84 4.79 4.97 6.51
N TYR A 85 5.82 5.26 7.26
CA TYR A 85 6.89 6.17 6.86
C TYR A 85 8.20 5.40 6.80
N LEU A 86 8.83 5.38 5.62
CA LEU A 86 10.08 4.67 5.36
C LEU A 86 11.16 5.65 4.94
N GLY A 87 12.35 5.47 5.51
CA GLY A 87 13.46 6.41 5.35
C GLY A 87 13.21 7.72 6.12
N THR A 88 14.28 8.34 6.58
CA THR A 88 14.18 9.65 7.25
C THR A 88 14.11 10.76 6.20
N PRO A 89 13.08 11.61 6.20
CA PRO A 89 13.02 12.72 5.27
C PRO A 89 14.14 13.74 5.57
N ASP A 90 14.84 14.15 4.52
CA ASP A 90 15.76 15.27 4.56
C ASP A 90 15.67 16.08 3.25
N LYS A 91 16.36 17.24 3.20
CA LYS A 91 16.30 18.15 2.05
C LYS A 91 16.88 17.58 0.74
N LYS A 92 17.63 16.48 0.82
CA LYS A 92 18.30 15.85 -0.33
C LYS A 92 17.50 14.66 -0.87
N LYS A 93 16.47 14.20 -0.14
CA LYS A 93 15.67 13.05 -0.52
C LYS A 93 14.37 13.49 -1.20
N VAL A 94 13.99 12.76 -2.22
CA VAL A 94 12.68 12.89 -2.84
C VAL A 94 11.64 12.30 -1.89
N ARG A 95 10.64 13.07 -1.53
CA ARG A 95 9.51 12.62 -0.70
C ARG A 95 8.41 12.08 -1.60
N VAL A 96 8.07 10.84 -1.36
CA VAL A 96 7.05 10.11 -2.13
C VAL A 96 5.84 9.84 -1.24
N TRP A 97 4.65 10.07 -1.77
CA TRP A 97 3.40 9.65 -1.17
C TRP A 97 2.76 8.57 -2.03
N ILE A 98 2.38 7.45 -1.42
CA ILE A 98 1.67 6.36 -2.10
C ILE A 98 0.41 6.05 -1.31
N GLN A 99 -0.75 6.06 -1.96
CA GLN A 99 -1.98 5.60 -1.33
C GLN A 99 -2.65 4.52 -2.18
N ALA A 100 -3.08 3.45 -1.50
CA ALA A 100 -3.69 2.31 -2.14
C ALA A 100 -5.10 2.04 -1.58
N ALA A 101 -5.85 1.19 -2.28
CA ALA A 101 -7.20 0.79 -1.92
C ALA A 101 -8.12 1.99 -1.57
N LEU A 102 -8.09 3.02 -2.43
CA LEU A 102 -9.01 4.16 -2.37
C LEU A 102 -10.46 3.70 -2.59
N HIS A 103 -10.64 2.65 -3.39
CA HIS A 103 -11.86 1.88 -3.47
C HIS A 103 -11.68 0.55 -2.73
N GLY A 104 -12.56 0.24 -1.78
CA GLY A 104 -12.41 -0.91 -0.92
C GLY A 104 -12.51 -2.27 -1.63
N ASN A 105 -13.11 -2.32 -2.82
CA ASN A 105 -13.18 -3.53 -3.65
C ASN A 105 -11.99 -3.71 -4.62
N GLU A 106 -10.93 -2.91 -4.45
CA GLU A 106 -9.70 -2.96 -5.27
C GLU A 106 -8.48 -3.36 -4.39
N PRO A 107 -8.37 -4.64 -3.98
CA PRO A 107 -7.37 -5.07 -2.99
C PRO A 107 -5.94 -5.14 -3.53
N ALA A 108 -5.75 -5.16 -4.86
CA ALA A 108 -4.44 -5.32 -5.48
C ALA A 108 -3.44 -4.24 -5.07
N GLY A 109 -3.91 -3.00 -4.86
CA GLY A 109 -3.07 -1.90 -4.41
C GLY A 109 -2.51 -2.13 -2.99
N ALA A 110 -3.33 -2.64 -2.07
CA ALA A 110 -2.90 -2.96 -0.71
C ALA A 110 -1.83 -4.06 -0.69
N GLU A 111 -2.00 -5.11 -1.49
CA GLU A 111 -1.00 -6.18 -1.66
C GLU A 111 0.29 -5.65 -2.27
N ALA A 112 0.19 -4.77 -3.26
CA ALA A 112 1.35 -4.13 -3.88
C ALA A 112 2.13 -3.27 -2.88
N VAL A 113 1.46 -2.55 -1.98
CA VAL A 113 2.11 -1.82 -0.87
C VAL A 113 2.82 -2.79 0.07
N CYS A 114 2.21 -3.94 0.43
CA CYS A 114 2.89 -4.96 1.24
C CYS A 114 4.19 -5.43 0.60
N MET A 115 4.17 -5.75 -0.70
CA MET A 115 5.36 -6.15 -1.46
C MET A 115 6.41 -5.04 -1.50
N LEU A 116 6.01 -3.80 -1.76
CA LEU A 116 6.91 -2.66 -1.83
C LEU A 116 7.58 -2.39 -0.48
N VAL A 117 6.82 -2.41 0.61
CA VAL A 117 7.36 -2.22 1.97
C VAL A 117 8.36 -3.33 2.31
N ARG A 118 8.03 -4.60 1.99
CA ARG A 118 8.95 -5.71 2.18
C ARG A 118 10.24 -5.51 1.37
N TYR A 119 10.14 -5.15 0.09
CA TYR A 119 11.30 -4.86 -0.74
C TYR A 119 12.16 -3.74 -0.15
N LEU A 120 11.56 -2.61 0.22
CA LEU A 120 12.29 -1.46 0.74
C LEU A 120 12.96 -1.72 2.10
N LEU A 121 12.38 -2.59 2.93
CA LEU A 121 12.89 -2.86 4.27
C LEU A 121 13.77 -4.12 4.37
N CYS A 122 13.56 -5.12 3.50
CA CYS A 122 14.23 -6.41 3.63
C CYS A 122 15.33 -6.62 2.58
N GLU A 123 15.16 -6.08 1.36
CA GLU A 123 16.16 -6.25 0.30
C GLU A 123 17.26 -5.18 0.38
N LYS A 124 18.49 -5.56 -0.02
CA LYS A 124 19.64 -4.65 0.01
C LYS A 124 19.41 -3.43 -0.89
N GLU A 125 19.01 -3.67 -2.12
CA GLU A 125 18.73 -2.65 -3.13
C GLU A 125 17.59 -1.73 -2.70
N GLY A 126 16.55 -2.29 -2.06
CA GLY A 126 15.45 -1.54 -1.50
C GLY A 126 15.88 -0.59 -0.39
N ARG A 127 16.74 -1.08 0.53
CA ARG A 127 17.30 -0.24 1.60
C ARG A 127 18.24 0.84 1.06
N GLU A 128 19.01 0.54 0.00
CA GLU A 128 19.85 1.54 -0.67
C GLU A 128 19.01 2.68 -1.27
N LEU A 129 17.83 2.38 -1.82
CA LEU A 129 16.91 3.41 -2.31
C LEU A 129 16.48 4.38 -1.20
N LEU A 130 16.27 3.91 0.03
CA LEU A 130 15.89 4.76 1.16
C LEU A 130 16.99 5.77 1.57
N ASN A 131 18.19 5.69 1.00
CA ASN A 131 19.18 6.77 1.11
C ASN A 131 18.84 7.97 0.23
N HIS A 132 18.02 7.79 -0.82
CA HIS A 132 17.69 8.80 -1.81
C HIS A 132 16.23 9.26 -1.74
N ILE A 133 15.35 8.42 -1.21
CA ILE A 133 13.92 8.71 -1.07
C ILE A 133 13.46 8.56 0.37
N ALA A 134 12.39 9.27 0.71
CA ALA A 134 11.59 9.03 1.90
C ALA A 134 10.14 8.80 1.47
N VAL A 135 9.50 7.76 1.96
CA VAL A 135 8.21 7.32 1.45
C VAL A 135 7.17 7.30 2.57
N ALA A 136 6.02 7.90 2.33
CA ALA A 136 4.82 7.73 3.12
C ALA A 136 3.82 6.85 2.33
N LEU A 137 3.35 5.77 2.94
CA LEU A 137 2.46 4.80 2.30
C LEU A 137 1.18 4.62 3.10
N VAL A 138 0.05 4.77 2.45
CA VAL A 138 -1.28 4.40 2.97
C VAL A 138 -1.68 3.07 2.32
N PRO A 139 -1.59 1.94 3.02
CA PRO A 139 -1.84 0.63 2.43
C PRO A 139 -3.31 0.43 2.05
N ILE A 140 -4.22 0.97 2.87
CA ILE A 140 -5.67 0.90 2.64
C ILE A 140 -6.26 2.26 3.02
N ALA A 141 -6.55 3.09 2.02
CA ALA A 141 -7.15 4.40 2.25
C ALA A 141 -8.62 4.27 2.72
N ASN A 142 -9.38 3.38 2.10
CA ASN A 142 -10.78 3.09 2.45
C ASN A 142 -10.88 1.80 3.27
N VAL A 143 -10.47 1.85 4.54
CA VAL A 143 -10.44 0.67 5.41
C VAL A 143 -11.83 0.06 5.64
N ASP A 144 -12.88 0.88 5.72
CA ASP A 144 -14.26 0.40 5.92
C ASP A 144 -14.80 -0.28 4.66
N GLY A 145 -14.64 0.35 3.50
CA GLY A 145 -15.02 -0.25 2.23
C GLY A 145 -14.22 -1.52 1.93
N TYR A 146 -12.93 -1.54 2.27
CA TYR A 146 -12.09 -2.73 2.11
C TYR A 146 -12.58 -3.91 2.94
N ALA A 147 -12.94 -3.66 4.20
CA ALA A 147 -13.43 -4.70 5.11
C ALA A 147 -14.68 -5.43 4.60
N ILE A 148 -15.51 -4.77 3.81
CA ILE A 148 -16.73 -5.34 3.23
C ILE A 148 -16.69 -5.45 1.70
N GLN A 149 -15.51 -5.25 1.10
CA GLN A 149 -15.26 -5.32 -0.35
C GLN A 149 -16.20 -4.42 -1.18
N GLN A 150 -16.41 -3.19 -0.70
CA GLN A 150 -17.23 -2.20 -1.38
C GLN A 150 -16.40 -0.99 -1.84
N ARG A 151 -16.80 -0.40 -2.95
CA ARG A 151 -16.13 0.74 -3.56
C ARG A 151 -16.15 1.98 -2.65
N ARG A 152 -17.29 2.27 -2.07
CA ARG A 152 -17.56 3.51 -1.31
C ARG A 152 -17.10 3.40 0.15
N SER A 153 -16.89 4.55 0.78
CA SER A 153 -16.66 4.63 2.23
C SER A 153 -17.93 4.25 3.02
N ALA A 154 -17.80 4.13 4.34
CA ALA A 154 -18.94 3.86 5.23
C ALA A 154 -20.03 4.94 5.17
N ASP A 155 -19.69 6.17 4.80
CA ASP A 155 -20.62 7.28 4.62
C ASP A 155 -21.17 7.38 3.18
N GLY A 156 -20.83 6.42 2.32
CA GLY A 156 -21.36 6.31 0.96
C GLY A 156 -20.61 7.14 -0.09
N TYR A 157 -19.51 7.79 0.28
CA TYR A 157 -18.71 8.60 -0.64
C TYR A 157 -17.78 7.75 -1.49
N ASP A 158 -17.60 8.15 -2.75
CA ASP A 158 -16.50 7.70 -3.59
C ASP A 158 -15.29 8.59 -3.27
N LEU A 159 -14.33 8.06 -2.50
CA LEU A 159 -13.15 8.84 -2.05
C LEU A 159 -12.33 9.39 -3.21
N ASN A 160 -12.37 8.74 -4.38
CA ASN A 160 -11.69 9.22 -5.59
C ASN A 160 -12.44 10.40 -6.27
N ARG A 161 -13.64 10.73 -5.85
CA ARG A 161 -14.42 11.88 -6.30
C ARG A 161 -14.50 12.98 -5.24
N ASP A 162 -14.06 12.67 -4.03
CA ASP A 162 -14.14 13.57 -2.87
C ASP A 162 -12.86 14.38 -2.61
N GLN A 163 -11.78 14.11 -3.36
CA GLN A 163 -10.45 14.74 -3.14
C GLN A 163 -10.43 16.28 -3.19
N SER A 164 -11.40 16.88 -3.88
CA SER A 164 -11.55 18.34 -3.97
C SER A 164 -12.63 18.90 -3.03
N LYS A 165 -13.62 18.06 -2.64
CA LYS A 165 -14.74 18.48 -1.80
C LYS A 165 -14.43 18.28 -0.32
N LEU A 166 -13.76 17.18 0.04
CA LEU A 166 -13.40 16.82 1.43
C LEU A 166 -14.63 16.69 2.35
N GLU A 167 -15.71 16.11 1.82
CA GLU A 167 -16.96 15.87 2.54
C GLU A 167 -16.86 14.62 3.45
N ASP A 168 -16.06 13.63 3.03
CA ASP A 168 -15.80 12.43 3.82
C ASP A 168 -14.64 12.66 4.80
N ALA A 169 -14.81 12.25 6.05
CA ALA A 169 -13.78 12.40 7.09
C ALA A 169 -12.47 11.66 6.73
N VAL A 170 -12.55 10.53 6.04
CA VAL A 170 -11.37 9.78 5.58
C VAL A 170 -10.58 10.60 4.57
N THR A 171 -11.26 11.20 3.58
CA THR A 171 -10.61 12.05 2.58
C THR A 171 -9.91 13.25 3.24
N LEU A 172 -10.55 13.86 4.23
CA LEU A 172 -9.97 14.98 4.99
C LEU A 172 -8.71 14.56 5.74
N LEU A 173 -8.72 13.42 6.45
CA LEU A 173 -7.56 12.87 7.16
C LEU A 173 -6.41 12.56 6.21
N LEU A 174 -6.68 11.90 5.08
CA LEU A 174 -5.68 11.62 4.05
C LEU A 174 -5.07 12.90 3.49
N LYS A 175 -5.91 13.92 3.22
CA LYS A 175 -5.45 15.21 2.70
C LYS A 175 -4.57 15.95 3.69
N GLN A 176 -4.92 15.96 4.97
CA GLN A 176 -4.12 16.58 6.02
C GLN A 176 -2.75 15.90 6.15
N SER A 177 -2.72 14.57 6.19
CA SER A 177 -1.48 13.80 6.26
C SER A 177 -0.61 14.00 5.01
N TYR A 178 -1.21 14.01 3.82
CA TYR A 178 -0.53 14.33 2.56
C TYR A 178 0.11 15.73 2.59
N GLN A 179 -0.62 16.74 3.03
CA GLN A 179 -0.11 18.12 3.11
C GLN A 179 1.01 18.25 4.14
N GLN A 180 0.89 17.58 5.28
CA GLN A 180 1.92 17.56 6.32
C GLN A 180 3.19 16.86 5.82
N TRP A 181 3.07 15.76 5.08
CA TRP A 181 4.20 15.08 4.45
C TRP A 181 4.84 15.93 3.37
N ASN A 182 4.06 16.72 2.66
CA ASN A 182 4.49 17.61 1.57
C ASN A 182 5.36 16.87 0.53
N PRO A 183 4.80 15.90 -0.20
CA PRO A 183 5.55 15.07 -1.14
C PRO A 183 5.98 15.82 -2.40
N ASP A 184 7.09 15.39 -3.00
CA ASP A 184 7.55 15.81 -4.33
C ASP A 184 6.86 14.98 -5.42
N VAL A 185 6.49 13.73 -5.10
CA VAL A 185 5.80 12.78 -6.01
C VAL A 185 4.66 12.09 -5.28
N ALA A 186 3.52 11.93 -5.94
CA ALA A 186 2.34 11.21 -5.41
C ALA A 186 1.83 10.17 -6.42
N LEU A 187 1.46 8.98 -5.89
CA LEU A 187 0.92 7.83 -6.63
C LEU A 187 -0.37 7.34 -5.98
#